data_79d27464843bca0ddd92ed9a7f048b1a
#
_entry.id   79d27464843bca0ddd92ed9a7f048b1a
#
_cell.length_a   1.000
_cell.length_b   1.000
_cell.length_c   1.000
_cell.angle_alpha   90.00
_cell.angle_beta   90.00
_cell.angle_gamma   90.00
#
_symmetry.space_group_name_H-M   'P 1'
#
loop_
_entity.id
_entity.type
_entity.pdbx_description
1 polymer ?
#
loop_
_entity_poly.entity_id
_entity_poly.type
_entity_poly.pdbx_seq_one_letter_code
_entity_poly.pdbx_strand_id
1 'polypeptide(L)'
;LQYFQHEILSRDRKVVVDLNRRFRAVDGLIEAKHSKVFERQPFALLEVFALLQQRSELRGIQASTIGQIWSGRRLVNSRFRNDIRCRSLFMEMLRSPSGQIHSLRRMNDYGILGAYIPVFGRVVGQMQHDLFHFFTVDAHLLFVVRNLRRFEIKDYDDELPFASLIMRSIFKRHRLFLAALFHRSEER
;
A
#
# COMPACT_ATOMS: atom_id res chain seq x y z
N LEU A 1 -22.83 -3.30 -42.02
CA LEU A 1 -22.22 -4.53 -41.44
C LEU A 1 -20.69 -4.47 -41.40
N GLN A 2 -19.99 -3.77 -42.30
CA GLN A 2 -18.53 -3.64 -42.33
C GLN A 2 -17.96 -2.71 -41.24
N TYR A 3 -18.72 -1.71 -40.77
CA TYR A 3 -18.28 -0.80 -39.72
C TYR A 3 -18.18 -1.47 -38.33
N PHE A 4 -19.04 -2.44 -38.03
CA PHE A 4 -19.03 -3.17 -36.76
C PHE A 4 -17.88 -4.18 -36.63
N GLN A 5 -17.36 -4.70 -37.74
CA GLN A 5 -16.22 -5.65 -37.70
C GLN A 5 -14.89 -4.96 -37.42
N HIS A 6 -14.71 -3.68 -37.77
CA HIS A 6 -13.46 -2.96 -37.49
C HIS A 6 -13.33 -2.54 -36.02
N GLU A 7 -14.44 -2.33 -35.33
CA GLU A 7 -14.44 -1.93 -33.92
C GLU A 7 -14.18 -3.14 -32.97
N ILE A 8 -14.55 -4.35 -33.40
CA ILE A 8 -14.31 -5.59 -32.64
C ILE A 8 -12.83 -6.02 -32.74
N LEU A 9 -12.15 -5.76 -33.86
CA LEU A 9 -10.76 -6.14 -34.07
C LEU A 9 -9.72 -5.17 -33.47
N SER A 10 -10.14 -3.95 -33.06
CA SER A 10 -9.25 -2.98 -32.41
C SER A 10 -9.16 -3.14 -30.88
N ARG A 11 -9.94 -4.07 -30.29
CA ARG A 11 -10.05 -4.25 -28.83
C ARG A 11 -8.99 -5.15 -28.19
N ASP A 12 -8.06 -5.74 -28.92
CA ASP A 12 -7.22 -6.83 -28.39
C ASP A 12 -5.69 -6.56 -28.37
N ARG A 13 -5.22 -5.36 -28.59
CA ARG A 13 -3.80 -5.06 -28.34
C ARG A 13 -3.61 -4.62 -26.89
N LYS A 14 -3.37 -5.57 -25.98
CA LYS A 14 -2.95 -5.27 -24.63
C LYS A 14 -1.66 -4.46 -24.66
N VAL A 15 -1.66 -3.31 -24.01
CA VAL A 15 -0.45 -2.50 -23.83
C VAL A 15 0.38 -3.14 -22.72
N VAL A 16 1.52 -3.73 -23.11
CA VAL A 16 2.45 -4.37 -22.18
C VAL A 16 3.70 -3.51 -22.04
N VAL A 17 4.02 -3.12 -20.82
CA VAL A 17 5.23 -2.33 -20.49
C VAL A 17 6.02 -3.05 -19.39
N ASP A 18 7.28 -3.31 -19.65
CA ASP A 18 8.18 -3.88 -18.64
C ASP A 18 8.50 -2.87 -17.54
N LEU A 19 8.21 -3.24 -16.28
CA LEU A 19 8.54 -2.40 -15.13
C LEU A 19 9.93 -2.74 -14.57
N ASN A 20 10.21 -4.03 -14.43
CA ASN A 20 11.51 -4.56 -14.03
C ASN A 20 11.62 -6.07 -14.35
N ARG A 21 12.62 -6.76 -13.77
CA ARG A 21 12.81 -8.20 -13.99
C ARG A 21 11.67 -9.08 -13.46
N ARG A 22 10.86 -8.59 -12.52
CA ARG A 22 9.80 -9.34 -11.80
C ARG A 22 8.40 -8.98 -12.24
N PHE A 23 8.20 -7.73 -12.65
CA PHE A 23 6.89 -7.17 -12.94
C PHE A 23 6.83 -6.52 -14.32
N ARG A 24 5.66 -6.56 -14.91
CA ARG A 24 5.25 -5.79 -16.07
C ARG A 24 3.91 -5.11 -15.82
N ALA A 25 3.59 -4.09 -16.56
CA ALA A 25 2.26 -3.51 -16.60
C ALA A 25 1.53 -4.06 -17.83
N VAL A 26 0.30 -4.50 -17.65
CA VAL A 26 -0.62 -4.89 -18.72
C VAL A 26 -1.86 -4.03 -18.57
N ASP A 27 -2.10 -3.16 -19.54
CA ASP A 27 -3.22 -2.18 -19.53
C ASP A 27 -3.23 -1.33 -18.24
N GLY A 28 -2.05 -0.94 -17.73
CA GLY A 28 -1.90 -0.16 -16.51
C GLY A 28 -2.06 -0.95 -15.20
N LEU A 29 -2.17 -2.28 -15.26
CA LEU A 29 -2.22 -3.15 -14.08
C LEU A 29 -0.89 -3.91 -13.94
N ILE A 30 -0.34 -3.93 -12.72
CA ILE A 30 0.90 -4.67 -12.44
C ILE A 30 0.64 -6.17 -12.47
N GLU A 31 1.44 -6.88 -13.24
CA GLU A 31 1.44 -8.34 -13.34
C GLU A 31 2.82 -8.91 -13.00
N ALA A 32 2.83 -9.96 -12.17
CA ALA A 32 4.04 -10.74 -11.93
C ALA A 32 4.39 -11.56 -13.19
N LYS A 33 5.63 -11.44 -13.68
CA LYS A 33 6.07 -12.13 -14.91
C LYS A 33 6.07 -13.65 -14.79
N HIS A 34 6.14 -14.18 -13.55
CA HIS A 34 6.17 -15.63 -13.27
C HIS A 34 5.36 -15.95 -12.02
N SER A 35 4.78 -17.14 -11.98
CA SER A 35 4.00 -17.63 -10.83
C SER A 35 4.80 -17.76 -9.52
N LYS A 36 6.12 -17.91 -9.60
CA LYS A 36 7.02 -18.09 -8.45
C LYS A 36 7.83 -16.84 -8.09
N VAL A 37 7.41 -15.64 -8.53
CA VAL A 37 8.14 -14.38 -8.27
C VAL A 37 8.37 -14.19 -6.77
N PHE A 38 7.32 -14.29 -5.97
CA PHE A 38 7.38 -14.06 -4.52
C PHE A 38 8.11 -15.16 -3.76
N GLU A 39 8.02 -16.42 -4.21
CA GLU A 39 8.76 -17.52 -3.60
C GLU A 39 10.28 -17.36 -3.80
N ARG A 40 10.69 -16.98 -5.01
CA ARG A 40 12.10 -16.78 -5.34
C ARG A 40 12.68 -15.50 -4.74
N GLN A 41 11.88 -14.46 -4.65
CA GLN A 41 12.28 -13.14 -4.17
C GLN A 41 11.20 -12.55 -3.26
N PRO A 42 11.13 -12.95 -1.99
CA PRO A 42 10.06 -12.54 -1.08
C PRO A 42 9.89 -11.02 -0.94
N PHE A 43 10.98 -10.23 -0.96
CA PHE A 43 10.91 -8.78 -0.88
C PHE A 43 10.02 -8.15 -1.98
N ALA A 44 9.78 -8.86 -3.09
CA ALA A 44 8.87 -8.42 -4.15
C ALA A 44 7.43 -8.23 -3.67
N LEU A 45 7.04 -8.84 -2.52
CA LEU A 45 5.77 -8.57 -1.86
C LEU A 45 5.61 -7.12 -1.39
N LEU A 46 6.69 -6.40 -1.09
CA LEU A 46 6.66 -4.97 -0.80
C LEU A 46 6.93 -4.13 -2.06
N GLU A 47 7.78 -4.64 -2.95
CA GLU A 47 8.15 -3.95 -4.18
C GLU A 47 6.93 -3.65 -5.06
N VAL A 48 5.95 -4.55 -5.14
CA VAL A 48 4.75 -4.36 -5.96
C VAL A 48 3.94 -3.13 -5.52
N PHE A 49 3.87 -2.85 -4.21
CA PHE A 49 3.19 -1.67 -3.68
C PHE A 49 4.01 -0.40 -3.89
N ALA A 50 5.34 -0.49 -3.74
CA ALA A 50 6.25 0.63 -4.01
C ALA A 50 6.18 1.05 -5.50
N LEU A 51 6.20 0.09 -6.42
CA LEU A 51 6.03 0.34 -7.85
C LEU A 51 4.70 1.03 -8.17
N LEU A 52 3.60 0.52 -7.57
CA LEU A 52 2.27 1.10 -7.76
C LEU A 52 2.17 2.53 -7.22
N GLN A 53 2.90 2.83 -6.15
CA GLN A 53 2.93 4.16 -5.55
C GLN A 53 3.76 5.16 -6.35
N GLN A 54 4.88 4.71 -6.93
CA GLN A 54 5.83 5.56 -7.62
C GLN A 54 5.41 5.89 -9.06
N ARG A 55 4.48 5.14 -9.63
CA ARG A 55 4.10 5.24 -11.03
C ARG A 55 2.63 5.59 -11.18
N SER A 56 2.37 6.85 -11.52
CA SER A 56 1.01 7.40 -11.66
C SER A 56 0.20 6.76 -12.80
N GLU A 57 0.88 6.21 -13.80
CA GLU A 57 0.26 5.49 -14.91
C GLU A 57 -0.31 4.13 -14.52
N LEU A 58 0.07 3.60 -13.35
CA LEU A 58 -0.42 2.31 -12.85
C LEU A 58 -1.71 2.48 -12.06
N ARG A 59 -2.75 1.73 -12.45
CA ARG A 59 -4.09 1.81 -11.86
C ARG A 59 -4.33 0.78 -10.76
N GLY A 60 -3.55 -0.31 -10.73
CA GLY A 60 -3.76 -1.39 -9.78
C GLY A 60 -2.86 -2.60 -10.02
N ILE A 61 -3.28 -3.73 -9.48
CA ILE A 61 -2.58 -5.02 -9.57
C ILE A 61 -3.53 -6.02 -10.20
N GLN A 62 -3.03 -6.85 -11.14
CA GLN A 62 -3.79 -7.92 -11.79
C GLN A 62 -4.29 -8.96 -10.76
N ALA A 63 -5.50 -9.48 -10.96
CA ALA A 63 -6.12 -10.45 -10.06
C ALA A 63 -5.25 -11.69 -9.82
N SER A 64 -4.60 -12.21 -10.88
CA SER A 64 -3.64 -13.32 -10.77
C SER A 64 -2.48 -13.01 -9.84
N THR A 65 -1.96 -11.78 -9.90
CA THR A 65 -0.86 -11.31 -9.02
C THR A 65 -1.35 -11.09 -7.59
N ILE A 66 -2.58 -10.59 -7.39
CA ILE A 66 -3.20 -10.49 -6.06
C ILE A 66 -3.31 -11.89 -5.42
N GLY A 67 -3.76 -12.89 -6.17
CA GLY A 67 -3.80 -14.28 -5.69
C GLY A 67 -2.41 -14.81 -5.27
N GLN A 68 -1.37 -14.46 -6.02
CA GLN A 68 0.01 -14.80 -5.64
C GLN A 68 0.48 -14.04 -4.38
N ILE A 69 0.08 -12.76 -4.21
CA ILE A 69 0.38 -11.99 -2.99
C ILE A 69 -0.28 -12.65 -1.77
N TRP A 70 -1.54 -13.05 -1.87
CA TRP A 70 -2.24 -13.74 -0.79
C TRP A 70 -1.56 -15.06 -0.41
N SER A 71 -1.19 -15.87 -1.38
CA SER A 71 -0.45 -17.12 -1.16
C SER A 71 0.94 -16.85 -0.58
N GLY A 72 1.59 -15.76 -1.02
CA GLY A 72 2.91 -15.33 -0.57
C GLY A 72 2.93 -14.74 0.84
N ARG A 73 1.78 -14.41 1.44
CA ARG A 73 1.69 -13.82 2.78
C ARG A 73 2.44 -14.63 3.86
N ARG A 74 2.45 -15.95 3.76
CA ARG A 74 3.22 -16.84 4.63
C ARG A 74 4.73 -16.60 4.61
N LEU A 75 5.27 -15.98 3.56
CA LEU A 75 6.70 -15.65 3.42
C LEU A 75 7.10 -14.44 4.28
N VAL A 76 6.13 -13.67 4.79
CA VAL A 76 6.36 -12.48 5.62
C VAL A 76 6.66 -12.91 7.07
N ASN A 77 7.76 -13.58 7.26
CA ASN A 77 8.29 -14.06 8.55
C ASN A 77 9.34 -13.11 9.14
N SER A 78 10.02 -13.51 10.22
CA SER A 78 11.07 -12.70 10.87
C SER A 78 12.25 -12.42 9.94
N ARG A 79 12.66 -13.37 9.09
CA ARG A 79 13.74 -13.17 8.10
C ARG A 79 13.34 -12.09 7.08
N PHE A 80 12.11 -12.14 6.58
CA PHE A 80 11.57 -11.11 5.67
C PHE A 80 11.57 -9.72 6.33
N ARG A 81 11.08 -9.60 7.56
CA ARG A 81 11.03 -8.33 8.30
C ARG A 81 12.41 -7.77 8.61
N ASN A 82 13.43 -8.63 8.71
CA ASN A 82 14.82 -8.24 8.95
C ASN A 82 15.61 -8.01 7.66
N ASP A 83 15.06 -8.34 6.49
CA ASP A 83 15.73 -8.06 5.21
C ASP A 83 15.80 -6.55 4.97
N ILE A 84 17.02 -6.06 4.73
CA ILE A 84 17.27 -4.62 4.50
C ILE A 84 16.50 -4.09 3.29
N ARG A 85 16.26 -4.90 2.27
CA ARG A 85 15.47 -4.54 1.09
C ARG A 85 14.01 -4.26 1.47
N CYS A 86 13.43 -5.13 2.31
CA CYS A 86 12.07 -4.97 2.79
C CYS A 86 11.93 -3.70 3.66
N ARG A 87 12.89 -3.46 4.56
CA ARG A 87 12.92 -2.25 5.39
C ARG A 87 13.06 -0.99 4.54
N SER A 88 13.97 -1.01 3.56
CA SER A 88 14.18 0.14 2.67
C SER A 88 12.94 0.46 1.86
N LEU A 89 12.31 -0.54 1.22
CA LEU A 89 11.07 -0.37 0.45
C LEU A 89 9.93 0.18 1.31
N PHE A 90 9.73 -0.36 2.51
CA PHE A 90 8.69 0.13 3.41
C PHE A 90 8.94 1.58 3.84
N MET A 91 10.17 1.90 4.22
CA MET A 91 10.54 3.27 4.60
C MET A 91 10.46 4.24 3.41
N GLU A 92 10.78 3.80 2.20
CA GLU A 92 10.63 4.59 0.98
C GLU A 92 9.15 4.90 0.71
N MET A 93 8.25 3.91 0.82
CA MET A 93 6.82 4.14 0.71
C MET A 93 6.31 5.17 1.73
N LEU A 94 6.77 5.11 2.99
CA LEU A 94 6.37 6.07 4.03
C LEU A 94 6.94 7.48 3.82
N ARG A 95 8.11 7.59 3.21
CA ARG A 95 8.77 8.89 2.93
C ARG A 95 8.32 9.53 1.63
N SER A 96 7.67 8.79 0.78
CA SER A 96 7.19 9.28 -0.52
C SER A 96 6.30 10.52 -0.34
N PRO A 97 6.34 11.50 -1.23
CA PRO A 97 5.50 12.69 -1.16
C PRO A 97 4.01 12.41 -1.38
N SER A 98 3.65 11.23 -1.91
CA SER A 98 2.26 10.87 -2.21
C SER A 98 2.03 9.36 -2.15
N GLY A 99 0.76 8.93 -2.11
CA GLY A 99 0.34 7.54 -2.26
C GLY A 99 0.49 6.65 -1.02
N GLN A 100 1.03 7.13 0.11
CA GLN A 100 1.28 6.31 1.32
C GLN A 100 0.01 5.59 1.80
N ILE A 101 -1.08 6.32 1.92
CA ILE A 101 -2.36 5.78 2.38
C ILE A 101 -2.91 4.71 1.46
N HIS A 102 -2.80 4.92 0.15
CA HIS A 102 -3.26 3.93 -0.82
C HIS A 102 -2.43 2.64 -0.75
N SER A 103 -1.11 2.76 -0.58
CA SER A 103 -0.22 1.61 -0.41
C SER A 103 -0.50 0.87 0.89
N LEU A 104 -0.61 1.57 2.02
CA LEU A 104 -0.89 0.96 3.32
C LEU A 104 -2.26 0.27 3.34
N ARG A 105 -3.31 0.88 2.76
CA ARG A 105 -4.63 0.25 2.64
C ARG A 105 -4.58 -1.03 1.82
N ARG A 106 -3.97 -1.00 0.62
CA ARG A 106 -3.82 -2.20 -0.20
C ARG A 106 -3.00 -3.29 0.51
N MET A 107 -1.91 -2.90 1.20
CA MET A 107 -1.15 -3.85 2.03
C MET A 107 -2.03 -4.46 3.13
N ASN A 108 -2.92 -3.68 3.75
CA ASN A 108 -3.87 -4.17 4.75
C ASN A 108 -4.89 -5.12 4.12
N ASP A 109 -5.54 -4.70 3.04
CA ASP A 109 -6.56 -5.47 2.32
C ASP A 109 -6.02 -6.83 1.83
N TYR A 110 -4.74 -6.88 1.45
CA TYR A 110 -4.09 -8.12 1.02
C TYR A 110 -3.41 -8.90 2.17
N GLY A 111 -3.54 -8.42 3.42
CA GLY A 111 -3.02 -9.06 4.63
C GLY A 111 -1.49 -9.00 4.77
N ILE A 112 -0.83 -8.15 3.98
CA ILE A 112 0.63 -7.96 4.04
C ILE A 112 1.02 -7.03 5.18
N LEU A 113 0.24 -5.96 5.44
CA LEU A 113 0.58 -4.98 6.47
C LEU A 113 0.61 -5.61 7.86
N GLY A 114 -0.41 -6.36 8.24
CA GLY A 114 -0.48 -7.06 9.53
C GLY A 114 0.59 -8.15 9.68
N ALA A 115 0.95 -8.85 8.58
CA ALA A 115 2.04 -9.82 8.58
C ALA A 115 3.41 -9.13 8.72
N TYR A 116 3.59 -7.95 8.10
CA TYR A 116 4.84 -7.19 8.16
C TYR A 116 5.03 -6.46 9.49
N ILE A 117 3.95 -5.90 10.05
CA ILE A 117 3.91 -5.26 11.37
C ILE A 117 3.02 -6.11 12.29
N PRO A 118 3.56 -7.10 13.03
CA PRO A 118 2.75 -8.03 13.81
C PRO A 118 1.89 -7.35 14.88
N VAL A 119 2.35 -6.23 15.43
CA VAL A 119 1.61 -5.43 16.41
C VAL A 119 0.33 -4.85 15.78
N PHE A 120 0.44 -4.27 14.58
CA PHE A 120 -0.72 -3.86 13.79
C PHE A 120 -1.61 -5.05 13.41
N GLY A 121 -0.99 -6.19 13.07
CA GLY A 121 -1.71 -7.42 12.72
C GLY A 121 -2.65 -7.93 13.82
N ARG A 122 -2.32 -7.67 15.09
CA ARG A 122 -3.17 -8.06 16.23
C ARG A 122 -4.49 -7.31 16.31
N VAL A 123 -4.57 -6.11 15.75
CA VAL A 123 -5.77 -5.27 15.82
C VAL A 123 -6.58 -5.27 14.51
N VAL A 124 -6.12 -5.98 13.48
CA VAL A 124 -6.84 -6.12 12.21
C VAL A 124 -8.18 -6.80 12.43
N GLY A 125 -9.26 -6.16 11.96
CA GLY A 125 -10.62 -6.68 12.07
C GLY A 125 -11.22 -6.61 13.48
N GLN A 126 -10.51 -6.08 14.47
CA GLN A 126 -11.09 -5.88 15.81
C GLN A 126 -12.05 -4.70 15.78
N MET A 127 -13.27 -4.93 16.28
CA MET A 127 -14.25 -3.88 16.51
C MET A 127 -14.03 -3.28 17.90
N GLN A 128 -14.06 -1.96 18.02
CA GLN A 128 -14.22 -1.33 19.32
C GLN A 128 -15.66 -1.48 19.78
N HIS A 129 -15.85 -1.99 21.00
CA HIS A 129 -17.17 -2.12 21.63
C HIS A 129 -17.70 -0.76 22.17
N ASP A 130 -17.30 0.34 21.60
CA ASP A 130 -17.74 1.66 22.01
C ASP A 130 -18.89 2.13 21.10
N LEU A 131 -19.95 2.66 21.67
CA LEU A 131 -21.21 3.03 21.00
C LEU A 131 -21.06 4.03 19.82
N PHE A 132 -19.87 4.57 19.61
CA PHE A 132 -19.60 5.62 18.63
C PHE A 132 -18.60 5.25 17.53
N HIS A 133 -18.07 4.01 17.49
CA HIS A 133 -17.06 3.63 16.51
C HIS A 133 -17.60 2.65 15.48
N PHE A 134 -17.84 3.14 14.24
CA PHE A 134 -18.27 2.33 13.10
C PHE A 134 -17.11 1.65 12.35
N PHE A 135 -15.86 1.82 12.79
CA PHE A 135 -14.69 1.34 12.11
C PHE A 135 -13.93 0.31 12.95
N THR A 136 -13.29 -0.64 12.26
CA THR A 136 -12.31 -1.52 12.90
C THR A 136 -11.08 -0.73 13.35
N VAL A 137 -10.34 -1.26 14.34
CA VAL A 137 -9.15 -0.59 14.88
C VAL A 137 -8.11 -0.32 13.81
N ASP A 138 -7.84 -1.28 12.93
CA ASP A 138 -6.92 -1.11 11.80
C ASP A 138 -7.38 -0.02 10.82
N ALA A 139 -8.66 0.04 10.50
CA ALA A 139 -9.22 1.11 9.67
C ALA A 139 -9.06 2.49 10.34
N HIS A 140 -9.27 2.57 11.66
CA HIS A 140 -9.05 3.78 12.44
C HIS A 140 -7.58 4.22 12.40
N LEU A 141 -6.62 3.30 12.61
CA LEU A 141 -5.19 3.62 12.54
C LEU A 141 -4.79 4.16 11.17
N LEU A 142 -5.29 3.56 10.09
CA LEU A 142 -5.06 4.05 8.73
C LEU A 142 -5.73 5.41 8.49
N PHE A 143 -6.86 5.68 9.13
CA PHE A 143 -7.51 7.00 9.09
C PHE A 143 -6.66 8.07 9.81
N VAL A 144 -6.05 7.75 10.96
CA VAL A 144 -5.10 8.65 11.64
C VAL A 144 -3.91 8.98 10.73
N VAL A 145 -3.30 7.98 10.09
CA VAL A 145 -2.20 8.22 9.12
C VAL A 145 -2.67 9.12 7.97
N ARG A 146 -3.89 8.91 7.45
CA ARG A 146 -4.49 9.77 6.42
C ARG A 146 -4.60 11.23 6.88
N ASN A 147 -5.09 11.45 8.10
CA ASN A 147 -5.24 12.81 8.62
C ASN A 147 -3.90 13.50 8.85
N LEU A 148 -2.91 12.78 9.41
CA LEU A 148 -1.55 13.29 9.51
C LEU A 148 -0.99 13.69 8.14
N ARG A 149 -1.31 12.93 7.09
CA ARG A 149 -0.89 13.28 5.72
C ARG A 149 -1.59 14.51 5.20
N ARG A 150 -2.88 14.73 5.52
CA ARG A 150 -3.62 15.95 5.10
C ARG A 150 -2.95 17.21 5.62
N PHE A 151 -2.39 17.21 6.85
CA PHE A 151 -1.68 18.35 7.41
C PHE A 151 -0.38 18.74 6.67
N GLU A 152 0.12 17.89 5.78
CA GLU A 152 1.26 18.21 4.92
C GLU A 152 0.85 18.89 3.61
N ILE A 153 -0.42 18.76 3.21
CA ILE A 153 -0.93 19.19 1.89
C ILE A 153 -1.53 20.60 2.04
N LYS A 154 -1.03 21.54 1.25
CA LYS A 154 -1.44 22.95 1.32
C LYS A 154 -2.95 23.17 1.12
N ASP A 155 -3.60 22.36 0.31
CA ASP A 155 -5.03 22.48 0.01
C ASP A 155 -5.92 22.30 1.24
N TYR A 156 -5.38 21.79 2.35
CA TYR A 156 -6.08 21.61 3.62
C TYR A 156 -5.65 22.57 4.71
N ASP A 157 -4.83 23.58 4.39
CA ASP A 157 -4.33 24.55 5.38
C ASP A 157 -5.45 25.35 6.05
N ASP A 158 -6.49 25.68 5.30
CA ASP A 158 -7.62 26.46 5.80
C ASP A 158 -8.51 25.67 6.76
N GLU A 159 -8.52 24.34 6.66
CA GLU A 159 -9.30 23.48 7.55
C GLU A 159 -8.69 23.39 8.96
N LEU A 160 -7.35 23.23 9.04
CA LEU A 160 -6.61 23.04 10.29
C LEU A 160 -5.25 23.76 10.23
N PRO A 161 -5.23 25.09 10.22
CA PRO A 161 -4.02 25.89 9.95
C PRO A 161 -2.92 25.64 10.99
N PHE A 162 -3.28 25.51 12.28
CA PHE A 162 -2.32 25.26 13.33
C PHE A 162 -1.65 23.89 13.25
N ALA A 163 -2.42 22.83 12.97
CA ALA A 163 -1.91 21.47 12.79
C ALA A 163 -0.99 21.39 11.56
N SER A 164 -1.35 22.06 10.47
CA SER A 164 -0.54 22.17 9.25
C SER A 164 0.78 22.89 9.49
N LEU A 165 0.76 23.98 10.27
CA LEU A 165 1.96 24.72 10.68
C LEU A 165 2.91 23.83 11.49
N ILE A 166 2.40 23.12 12.51
CA ILE A 166 3.19 22.20 13.33
C ILE A 166 3.76 21.08 12.45
N MET A 167 2.92 20.44 11.59
CA MET A 167 3.39 19.35 10.75
C MET A 167 4.54 19.77 9.84
N ARG A 168 4.53 20.99 9.33
CA ARG A 168 5.62 21.53 8.49
C ARG A 168 6.91 21.76 9.25
N SER A 169 6.85 22.02 10.54
CA SER A 169 8.04 22.18 11.38
C SER A 169 8.75 20.85 11.69
N ILE A 170 8.06 19.71 11.50
CA ILE A 170 8.59 18.39 11.83
C ILE A 170 9.48 17.87 10.69
N PHE A 171 10.77 17.71 10.97
CA PHE A 171 11.76 17.26 9.98
C PHE A 171 11.56 15.81 9.51
N LYS A 172 11.20 14.88 10.42
CA LYS A 172 11.08 13.43 10.11
C LYS A 172 9.63 12.95 10.23
N ARG A 173 8.72 13.52 9.43
CA ARG A 173 7.26 13.29 9.44
C ARG A 173 6.85 11.82 9.33
N HIS A 174 7.60 11.02 8.56
CA HIS A 174 7.36 9.58 8.44
C HIS A 174 7.40 8.82 9.78
N ARG A 175 8.07 9.38 10.82
CA ARG A 175 8.05 8.81 12.17
C ARG A 175 6.67 8.94 12.83
N LEU A 176 5.94 10.01 12.52
CA LEU A 176 4.55 10.17 13.00
C LEU A 176 3.63 9.16 12.33
N PHE A 177 3.83 8.88 11.04
CA PHE A 177 3.07 7.83 10.35
C PHE A 177 3.33 6.45 10.95
N LEU A 178 4.58 6.15 11.29
CA LEU A 178 4.90 4.93 12.03
C LEU A 178 4.25 4.91 13.41
N ALA A 179 4.38 5.99 14.19
CA ALA A 179 3.76 6.08 15.51
C ALA A 179 2.24 5.87 15.45
N ALA A 180 1.57 6.43 14.43
CA ALA A 180 0.15 6.24 14.23
C ALA A 180 -0.23 4.76 13.98
N LEU A 181 0.59 4.00 13.24
CA LEU A 181 0.35 2.58 13.03
C LEU A 181 0.50 1.73 14.32
N PHE A 182 1.16 2.27 15.36
CA PHE A 182 1.34 1.61 16.65
C PHE A 182 0.47 2.19 17.77
N HIS A 183 -0.34 3.21 17.48
CA HIS A 183 -1.02 4.04 18.48
C HIS A 183 -1.92 3.24 19.46
N ARG A 184 -2.54 2.15 19.06
CA ARG A 184 -3.44 1.34 19.90
C ARG A 184 -2.97 -0.10 20.09
N SER A 185 -1.70 -0.36 19.87
CA SER A 185 -1.17 -1.72 19.93
C SER A 185 -1.07 -2.29 21.35
N GLU A 186 -1.20 -1.44 22.37
CA GLU A 186 -1.05 -1.79 23.80
C GLU A 186 -2.39 -1.82 24.55
N GLU A 187 -3.48 -1.32 23.96
CA GLU A 187 -4.83 -1.42 24.56
C GLU A 187 -5.33 -2.86 24.44
N ARG A 188 -5.31 -3.60 25.55
CA ARG A 188 -5.93 -4.92 25.74
C ARG A 188 -7.26 -4.75 26.47
#